data_b8a156b46837313821186ee1b2616048
#
_entry.id   b8a156b46837313821186ee1b2616048
#
_cell.length_a   1.000
_cell.length_b   1.000
_cell.length_c   1.000
_cell.angle_alpha   90.00
_cell.angle_beta   90.00
_cell.angle_gamma   90.00
#
_symmetry.space_group_name_H-M   'P 1'
#
loop_
_entity.id
_entity.type
_entity.pdbx_description
1 polymer ?
#
loop_
_entity_poly.entity_id
_entity_poly.type
_entity_poly.pdbx_seq_one_letter_code
_entity_poly.pdbx_strand_id
1 'polypeptide(L)'
;MSEIASTSSTEKPTAVVVLDRGREVRKHNTEIGYRVQSGHLSLLSRKLINVLLYYAQRMRGEEDNEGKYWVEVSKIVKDAKFNSRDYELLRESLDELQSVKIIRPTENGGITSDVLIPSFTLDNTVHGTNESLPTGQKRRGGKLIVGFSLPVGVKELLLNPRSNYTVLPIVYVASLRTIGGLVLYEITKRYSTNPSGVTNRETWQWWWKILTGAAEGSAPPEYKYFKRDVIKKAVDEINTVTDLRIELIEFKEGRWVKELQFTVELSKQSAFDLDPPPIDNALLSRITALGVSTAEAEKLIQKHGEDDLRNNLAVVEERLAKTSLPELESPAAYLKTALKNQYGADRKSVV
;
A
#
# COMPACT_ATOMS: atom_id res chain seq x y z
N MET A 1 41.19 29.51 -38.52
CA MET A 1 39.73 29.64 -38.73
C MET A 1 39.14 28.24 -38.77
N SER A 2 38.57 27.80 -37.69
CA SER A 2 37.68 26.62 -37.67
C SER A 2 36.77 26.81 -36.47
N GLU A 3 35.49 27.07 -36.79
CA GLU A 3 34.39 27.24 -35.84
C GLU A 3 34.08 25.92 -35.18
N ILE A 4 34.02 25.93 -33.85
CA ILE A 4 33.47 24.84 -33.03
C ILE A 4 32.02 25.23 -32.75
N ALA A 5 31.10 24.52 -33.41
CA ALA A 5 29.66 24.63 -33.13
C ALA A 5 29.33 23.93 -31.83
N SER A 6 28.95 24.67 -30.82
CA SER A 6 28.38 24.18 -29.57
C SER A 6 26.92 23.80 -29.77
N THR A 7 26.62 22.52 -29.81
CA THR A 7 25.23 22.03 -29.73
C THR A 7 24.79 22.00 -28.28
N SER A 8 23.99 22.98 -27.88
CA SER A 8 23.27 22.96 -26.61
C SER A 8 22.07 22.01 -26.72
N SER A 9 22.17 20.85 -26.14
CA SER A 9 21.03 19.96 -25.92
C SER A 9 20.15 20.53 -24.79
N THR A 10 19.04 21.11 -25.16
CA THR A 10 17.96 21.49 -24.24
C THR A 10 17.30 20.20 -23.71
N GLU A 11 17.70 19.76 -22.54
CA GLU A 11 16.96 18.75 -21.77
C GLU A 11 15.58 19.31 -21.41
N LYS A 12 14.53 18.67 -21.90
CA LYS A 12 13.14 18.96 -21.53
C LYS A 12 12.95 18.62 -20.04
N PRO A 13 12.32 19.47 -19.24
CA PRO A 13 12.06 19.15 -17.84
C PRO A 13 11.13 17.94 -17.77
N THR A 14 11.62 16.88 -17.15
CA THR A 14 10.91 15.66 -16.88
C THR A 14 9.74 15.98 -15.94
N ALA A 15 8.51 15.67 -16.35
CA ALA A 15 7.32 15.91 -15.56
C ALA A 15 7.40 15.12 -14.24
N VAL A 16 7.35 15.82 -13.12
CA VAL A 16 7.26 15.24 -11.78
C VAL A 16 5.89 14.56 -11.68
N VAL A 17 5.87 13.23 -11.69
CA VAL A 17 4.65 12.48 -11.37
C VAL A 17 4.36 12.74 -9.90
N VAL A 18 3.32 13.49 -9.63
CA VAL A 18 2.76 13.63 -8.28
C VAL A 18 2.16 12.26 -7.95
N LEU A 19 2.90 11.45 -7.19
CA LEU A 19 2.37 10.24 -6.57
C LEU A 19 1.10 10.61 -5.82
N ASP A 20 0.06 9.80 -5.94
CA ASP A 20 -1.14 9.92 -5.12
C ASP A 20 -0.74 9.71 -3.64
N ARG A 21 -0.31 10.82 -3.00
CA ARG A 21 0.16 10.84 -1.60
C ARG A 21 -0.96 10.48 -0.61
N GLY A 22 -2.16 10.21 -1.10
CA GLY A 22 -3.32 9.81 -0.30
C GLY A 22 -3.36 8.34 0.10
N ARG A 23 -2.58 7.45 -0.53
CA ARG A 23 -2.60 6.01 -0.25
C ARG A 23 -1.37 5.56 0.52
N GLU A 24 -1.30 5.99 1.77
CA GLU A 24 -0.20 5.71 2.67
C GLU A 24 -0.73 5.09 3.96
N VAL A 25 -0.03 4.09 4.47
CA VAL A 25 -0.26 3.55 5.82
C VAL A 25 0.82 4.08 6.76
N ARG A 26 0.42 4.50 7.94
CA ARG A 26 1.33 4.87 9.03
C ARG A 26 1.54 3.66 9.93
N LYS A 27 2.77 3.21 10.03
CA LYS A 27 3.12 2.03 10.82
C LYS A 27 4.03 2.44 11.96
N HIS A 28 3.61 2.19 13.20
CA HIS A 28 4.48 2.48 14.34
C HIS A 28 5.76 1.66 14.23
N ASN A 29 6.89 2.22 14.64
CA ASN A 29 8.20 1.60 14.41
C ASN A 29 8.40 0.26 15.15
N THR A 30 7.64 -0.02 16.22
CA THR A 30 7.60 -1.34 16.87
C THR A 30 6.90 -2.41 16.03
N GLU A 31 6.07 -1.99 15.07
CA GLU A 31 5.37 -2.87 14.13
C GLU A 31 6.17 -3.14 12.85
N ILE A 32 7.39 -2.59 12.75
CA ILE A 32 8.32 -2.82 11.65
C ILE A 32 9.39 -3.80 12.10
N GLY A 33 9.59 -4.90 11.32
CA GLY A 33 10.58 -5.91 11.65
C GLY A 33 10.21 -6.78 12.85
N TYR A 34 8.91 -7.02 13.08
CA TYR A 34 8.47 -8.00 14.08
C TYR A 34 8.99 -9.40 13.75
N ARG A 35 9.23 -10.21 14.78
CA ARG A 35 9.68 -11.59 14.63
C ARG A 35 8.51 -12.55 14.63
N VAL A 36 8.57 -13.53 13.75
CA VAL A 36 7.63 -14.65 13.71
C VAL A 36 8.02 -15.65 14.80
N GLN A 37 7.14 -15.88 15.75
CA GLN A 37 7.33 -16.88 16.81
C GLN A 37 7.04 -18.29 16.30
N SER A 38 5.91 -18.45 15.61
CA SER A 38 5.50 -19.72 15.02
C SER A 38 4.64 -19.49 13.78
N GLY A 39 4.68 -20.45 12.85
CA GLY A 39 3.98 -20.37 11.57
C GLY A 39 4.83 -19.71 10.49
N HIS A 40 4.18 -19.30 9.40
CA HIS A 40 4.78 -18.65 8.25
C HIS A 40 3.85 -17.56 7.74
N LEU A 41 4.40 -16.41 7.37
CA LEU A 41 3.67 -15.34 6.70
C LEU A 41 4.12 -15.25 5.24
N SER A 42 3.20 -15.54 4.34
CA SER A 42 3.43 -15.37 2.91
C SER A 42 3.65 -13.89 2.55
N LEU A 43 4.17 -13.64 1.35
CA LEU A 43 4.29 -12.27 0.84
C LEU A 43 2.92 -11.59 0.76
N LEU A 44 1.89 -12.34 0.34
CA LEU A 44 0.55 -11.81 0.21
C LEU A 44 -0.02 -11.39 1.57
N SER A 45 0.13 -12.23 2.60
CA SER A 45 -0.31 -11.90 3.97
C SER A 45 0.39 -10.65 4.51
N ARG A 46 1.69 -10.49 4.22
CA ARG A 46 2.46 -9.29 4.60
C ARG A 46 1.99 -8.03 3.85
N LYS A 47 1.60 -8.13 2.59
CA LYS A 47 0.98 -7.03 1.86
C LYS A 47 -0.42 -6.74 2.38
N LEU A 48 -1.19 -7.80 2.61
CA LEU A 48 -2.57 -7.71 3.06
C LEU A 48 -2.68 -6.97 4.39
N ILE A 49 -1.85 -7.28 5.40
CA ILE A 49 -1.90 -6.56 6.68
C ILE A 49 -1.64 -5.06 6.51
N ASN A 50 -0.73 -4.64 5.62
CA ASN A 50 -0.50 -3.22 5.36
C ASN A 50 -1.73 -2.55 4.71
N VAL A 51 -2.40 -3.23 3.78
CA VAL A 51 -3.62 -2.74 3.13
C VAL A 51 -4.80 -2.70 4.11
N LEU A 52 -4.98 -3.74 4.94
CA LEU A 52 -6.02 -3.75 5.96
C LEU A 52 -5.82 -2.62 6.98
N LEU A 53 -4.57 -2.40 7.42
CA LEU A 53 -4.24 -1.32 8.34
C LEU A 53 -4.50 0.06 7.70
N TYR A 54 -4.18 0.23 6.41
CA TYR A 54 -4.51 1.45 5.66
C TYR A 54 -6.02 1.76 5.70
N TYR A 55 -6.88 0.76 5.49
CA TYR A 55 -8.32 0.95 5.56
C TYR A 55 -8.80 1.21 6.99
N ALA A 56 -8.30 0.46 7.98
CA ALA A 56 -8.67 0.66 9.38
C ALA A 56 -8.31 2.08 9.88
N GLN A 57 -7.17 2.64 9.46
CA GLN A 57 -6.77 4.01 9.82
C GLN A 57 -7.73 5.06 9.24
N ARG A 58 -8.27 4.84 8.03
CA ARG A 58 -9.23 5.74 7.38
C ARG A 58 -10.65 5.61 7.94
N MET A 59 -10.99 4.43 8.43
CA MET A 59 -12.31 4.08 8.99
C MET A 59 -12.29 4.12 10.53
N ARG A 60 -11.36 4.86 11.12
CA ARG A 60 -11.25 4.96 12.57
C ARG A 60 -12.55 5.50 13.18
N GLY A 61 -13.12 4.73 14.14
CA GLY A 61 -14.41 5.05 14.76
C GLY A 61 -15.63 4.55 13.98
N GLU A 62 -15.42 3.82 12.87
CA GLU A 62 -16.49 3.21 12.06
C GLU A 62 -16.55 1.68 12.27
N GLU A 63 -15.98 1.17 13.37
CA GLU A 63 -16.09 -0.23 13.73
C GLU A 63 -17.51 -0.63 14.06
N ASP A 64 -17.87 -1.87 13.70
CA ASP A 64 -19.13 -2.44 14.14
C ASP A 64 -19.13 -2.79 15.65
N ASN A 65 -20.25 -3.32 16.14
CA ASN A 65 -20.40 -3.72 17.55
C ASN A 65 -19.43 -4.81 18.01
N GLU A 66 -18.82 -5.54 17.06
CA GLU A 66 -17.79 -6.56 17.32
C GLU A 66 -16.36 -6.00 17.17
N GLY A 67 -16.22 -4.71 16.88
CA GLY A 67 -14.95 -4.02 16.68
C GLY A 67 -14.28 -4.33 15.34
N LYS A 68 -15.03 -4.74 14.32
CA LYS A 68 -14.56 -5.05 12.96
C LYS A 68 -14.70 -3.87 12.03
N TYR A 69 -13.70 -3.71 11.14
CA TYR A 69 -13.72 -2.83 9.98
C TYR A 69 -14.16 -3.62 8.75
N TRP A 70 -15.04 -3.06 7.92
CA TRP A 70 -15.61 -3.73 6.77
C TRP A 70 -15.16 -3.11 5.46
N VAL A 71 -14.48 -3.88 4.61
CA VAL A 71 -13.89 -3.41 3.35
C VAL A 71 -14.29 -4.32 2.20
N GLU A 72 -14.62 -3.73 1.04
CA GLU A 72 -14.86 -4.51 -0.18
C GLU A 72 -13.60 -5.25 -0.62
N VAL A 73 -13.71 -6.54 -0.91
CA VAL A 73 -12.59 -7.38 -1.38
C VAL A 73 -11.97 -6.81 -2.66
N SER A 74 -12.77 -6.26 -3.56
CA SER A 74 -12.30 -5.62 -4.80
C SER A 74 -11.30 -4.48 -4.54
N LYS A 75 -11.49 -3.70 -3.47
CA LYS A 75 -10.58 -2.62 -3.07
C LYS A 75 -9.27 -3.18 -2.51
N ILE A 76 -9.37 -4.20 -1.64
CA ILE A 76 -8.20 -4.87 -1.06
C ILE A 76 -7.33 -5.50 -2.14
N VAL A 77 -7.96 -6.22 -3.07
CA VAL A 77 -7.30 -6.90 -4.20
C VAL A 77 -6.57 -5.91 -5.09
N LYS A 78 -7.23 -4.78 -5.42
CA LYS A 78 -6.63 -3.70 -6.21
C LYS A 78 -5.39 -3.12 -5.51
N ASP A 79 -5.52 -2.77 -4.22
CA ASP A 79 -4.46 -2.10 -3.48
C ASP A 79 -3.29 -3.03 -3.12
N ALA A 80 -3.54 -4.32 -2.94
CA ALA A 80 -2.49 -5.33 -2.73
C ALA A 80 -1.85 -5.82 -4.04
N LYS A 81 -2.34 -5.39 -5.21
CA LYS A 81 -1.96 -5.87 -6.55
C LYS A 81 -2.00 -7.39 -6.66
N PHE A 82 -3.10 -7.96 -6.28
CA PHE A 82 -3.28 -9.40 -6.22
C PHE A 82 -4.32 -9.85 -7.26
N ASN A 83 -4.27 -11.10 -7.73
CA ASN A 83 -5.19 -11.57 -8.75
C ASN A 83 -6.61 -11.74 -8.19
N SER A 84 -7.56 -10.96 -8.69
CA SER A 84 -8.93 -10.85 -8.17
C SER A 84 -9.79 -12.11 -8.30
N ARG A 85 -9.32 -13.16 -8.98
CA ARG A 85 -10.07 -14.38 -9.22
C ARG A 85 -9.84 -15.48 -8.19
N ASP A 86 -8.86 -15.29 -7.31
CA ASP A 86 -8.45 -16.29 -6.33
C ASP A 86 -8.84 -15.86 -4.91
N TYR A 87 -10.13 -16.04 -4.60
CA TYR A 87 -10.66 -15.77 -3.26
C TYR A 87 -10.14 -16.76 -2.21
N GLU A 88 -9.76 -17.97 -2.62
CA GLU A 88 -9.20 -18.96 -1.71
C GLU A 88 -7.84 -18.50 -1.20
N LEU A 89 -6.99 -17.96 -2.07
CA LEU A 89 -5.71 -17.39 -1.68
C LEU A 89 -5.84 -16.18 -0.71
N LEU A 90 -6.90 -15.36 -0.91
CA LEU A 90 -7.20 -14.29 0.03
C LEU A 90 -7.60 -14.86 1.42
N ARG A 91 -8.45 -15.89 1.43
CA ARG A 91 -8.87 -16.56 2.67
C ARG A 91 -7.68 -17.19 3.38
N GLU A 92 -6.82 -17.92 2.67
CA GLU A 92 -5.59 -18.49 3.22
C GLU A 92 -4.69 -17.41 3.82
N SER A 93 -4.57 -16.26 3.14
CA SER A 93 -3.77 -15.15 3.66
C SER A 93 -4.36 -14.51 4.91
N LEU A 94 -5.69 -14.45 5.03
CA LEU A 94 -6.36 -13.99 6.25
C LEU A 94 -6.19 -15.01 7.38
N ASP A 95 -6.28 -16.32 7.08
CA ASP A 95 -6.02 -17.41 8.04
C ASP A 95 -4.57 -17.34 8.55
N GLU A 96 -3.57 -17.07 7.70
CA GLU A 96 -2.19 -16.85 8.11
C GLU A 96 -2.09 -15.65 9.08
N LEU A 97 -2.73 -14.51 8.78
CA LEU A 97 -2.71 -13.32 9.65
C LEU A 97 -3.35 -13.58 11.02
N GLN A 98 -4.34 -14.48 11.10
CA GLN A 98 -5.03 -14.86 12.32
C GLN A 98 -4.29 -15.92 13.13
N SER A 99 -3.55 -16.82 12.49
CA SER A 99 -2.92 -17.98 13.14
C SER A 99 -1.45 -17.77 13.47
N VAL A 100 -0.72 -16.97 12.69
CA VAL A 100 0.73 -16.75 12.90
C VAL A 100 0.97 -15.87 14.11
N LYS A 101 1.73 -16.41 15.07
CA LYS A 101 2.16 -15.66 16.24
C LYS A 101 3.39 -14.83 15.94
N ILE A 102 3.34 -13.58 16.33
CA ILE A 102 4.44 -12.62 16.22
C ILE A 102 4.87 -12.12 17.59
N ILE A 103 6.12 -11.74 17.71
CA ILE A 103 6.69 -11.15 18.92
C ILE A 103 6.97 -9.68 18.66
N ARG A 104 6.47 -8.84 19.56
CA ARG A 104 6.74 -7.39 19.61
C ARG A 104 7.53 -7.06 20.86
N PRO A 105 8.60 -6.24 20.77
CA PRO A 105 9.24 -5.70 21.98
C PRO A 105 8.32 -4.70 22.67
N THR A 106 8.30 -4.69 23.99
CA THR A 106 7.64 -3.65 24.79
C THR A 106 8.63 -2.56 25.16
N GLU A 107 8.13 -1.37 25.50
CA GLU A 107 8.96 -0.24 25.93
C GLU A 107 9.81 -0.54 27.16
N ASN A 108 9.34 -1.46 28.02
CA ASN A 108 10.04 -1.86 29.24
C ASN A 108 10.99 -3.05 29.06
N GLY A 109 11.37 -3.36 27.81
CA GLY A 109 12.29 -4.46 27.50
C GLY A 109 11.68 -5.88 27.57
N GLY A 110 10.36 -5.99 27.80
CA GLY A 110 9.63 -7.24 27.71
C GLY A 110 9.22 -7.59 26.28
N ILE A 111 8.41 -8.63 26.14
CA ILE A 111 7.83 -9.05 24.86
C ILE A 111 6.33 -9.23 24.99
N THR A 112 5.60 -8.91 23.91
CA THR A 112 4.21 -9.29 23.71
C THR A 112 4.14 -10.30 22.58
N SER A 113 3.43 -11.41 22.77
CA SER A 113 3.12 -12.38 21.72
C SER A 113 1.65 -12.21 21.33
N ASP A 114 1.38 -12.07 20.06
CA ASP A 114 0.05 -11.78 19.53
C ASP A 114 -0.09 -12.28 18.09
N VAL A 115 -1.30 -12.17 17.53
CA VAL A 115 -1.57 -12.37 16.11
C VAL A 115 -1.76 -11.02 15.41
N LEU A 116 -1.68 -11.00 14.09
CA LEU A 116 -1.82 -9.74 13.33
C LEU A 116 -3.28 -9.27 13.25
N ILE A 117 -4.22 -10.20 13.08
CA ILE A 117 -5.66 -9.95 13.14
C ILE A 117 -6.32 -11.02 14.06
N PRO A 118 -7.01 -10.64 15.13
CA PRO A 118 -7.67 -11.59 16.02
C PRO A 118 -8.85 -12.31 15.38
N SER A 119 -9.59 -11.64 14.50
CA SER A 119 -10.72 -12.24 13.79
C SER A 119 -10.92 -11.63 12.42
N PHE A 120 -11.48 -12.43 11.51
CA PHE A 120 -12.01 -11.94 10.24
C PHE A 120 -13.33 -12.63 9.89
N THR A 121 -14.09 -12.02 8.99
CA THR A 121 -15.32 -12.55 8.40
C THR A 121 -15.31 -12.24 6.91
N LEU A 122 -15.61 -13.23 6.09
CA LEU A 122 -15.87 -13.05 4.66
C LEU A 122 -17.38 -13.16 4.44
N ASP A 123 -18.00 -12.11 3.91
CA ASP A 123 -19.43 -12.06 3.69
C ASP A 123 -19.77 -11.60 2.27
N ASN A 124 -20.85 -12.18 1.72
CA ASN A 124 -21.39 -11.86 0.40
C ASN A 124 -22.58 -10.87 0.48
N THR A 125 -22.90 -10.34 1.66
CA THR A 125 -24.05 -9.47 1.86
C THR A 125 -23.75 -8.01 1.50
N VAL A 126 -24.74 -7.36 0.90
CA VAL A 126 -24.74 -5.91 0.74
C VAL A 126 -25.02 -5.30 2.11
N HIS A 127 -24.03 -4.66 2.73
CA HIS A 127 -24.29 -3.83 3.92
C HIS A 127 -25.32 -2.75 3.56
N GLY A 128 -26.46 -2.78 4.21
CA GLY A 128 -27.50 -1.74 4.07
C GLY A 128 -28.94 -2.20 4.11
N THR A 129 -29.22 -3.51 4.05
CA THR A 129 -30.58 -4.00 4.23
C THR A 129 -30.60 -5.22 5.14
N ASN A 130 -31.19 -5.06 6.33
CA ASN A 130 -31.48 -6.12 7.31
C ASN A 130 -32.53 -7.15 6.81
N GLU A 131 -32.59 -7.44 5.53
CA GLU A 131 -33.47 -8.45 4.99
C GLU A 131 -32.71 -9.75 4.74
N SER A 132 -32.86 -10.69 5.68
CA SER A 132 -32.52 -12.08 5.50
C SER A 132 -33.30 -12.66 4.32
N LEU A 133 -32.60 -13.09 3.26
CA LEU A 133 -33.20 -13.80 2.13
C LEU A 133 -33.56 -15.24 2.51
N PRO A 134 -34.68 -15.76 1.96
CA PRO A 134 -35.00 -17.18 2.07
C PRO A 134 -33.90 -18.05 1.47
N THR A 135 -33.56 -19.12 2.19
CA THR A 135 -32.54 -20.13 1.83
C THR A 135 -32.76 -20.63 0.41
N GLY A 136 -31.78 -20.38 -0.48
CA GLY A 136 -31.77 -20.98 -1.84
C GLY A 136 -31.65 -20.00 -3.01
N GLN A 137 -31.74 -18.70 -2.83
CA GLN A 137 -31.56 -17.74 -3.94
C GLN A 137 -30.13 -17.17 -3.96
N LYS A 138 -29.34 -17.52 -5.00
CA LYS A 138 -28.07 -16.84 -5.30
C LYS A 138 -28.36 -15.42 -5.77
N ARG A 139 -28.02 -14.39 -4.95
CA ARG A 139 -28.08 -13.01 -5.41
C ARG A 139 -27.06 -12.80 -6.54
N ARG A 140 -27.54 -12.47 -7.73
CA ARG A 140 -26.71 -11.85 -8.77
C ARG A 140 -26.39 -10.43 -8.35
N GLY A 141 -25.11 -10.15 -7.98
CA GLY A 141 -24.65 -8.78 -7.71
C GLY A 141 -24.20 -8.46 -6.28
N GLY A 142 -24.09 -9.43 -5.37
CA GLY A 142 -23.53 -9.20 -4.04
C GLY A 142 -22.03 -8.86 -4.13
N LYS A 143 -21.58 -7.80 -3.41
CA LYS A 143 -20.16 -7.49 -3.25
C LYS A 143 -19.61 -8.34 -2.13
N LEU A 144 -18.49 -9.01 -2.37
CA LEU A 144 -17.77 -9.71 -1.31
C LEU A 144 -17.05 -8.68 -0.44
N ILE A 145 -17.25 -8.76 0.87
CA ILE A 145 -16.64 -7.86 1.86
C ILE A 145 -15.85 -8.67 2.88
N VAL A 146 -14.81 -8.05 3.43
CA VAL A 146 -14.01 -8.55 4.56
C VAL A 146 -14.27 -7.70 5.76
N GLY A 147 -14.75 -8.32 6.85
CA GLY A 147 -14.73 -7.74 8.19
C GLY A 147 -13.50 -8.25 8.94
N PHE A 148 -12.72 -7.37 9.57
CA PHE A 148 -11.54 -7.76 10.34
C PHE A 148 -11.38 -6.90 11.59
N SER A 149 -10.82 -7.48 12.65
CA SER A 149 -10.50 -6.77 13.90
C SER A 149 -9.00 -6.60 14.06
N LEU A 150 -8.59 -5.62 14.86
CA LEU A 150 -7.21 -5.39 15.26
C LEU A 150 -6.99 -5.82 16.71
N PRO A 151 -5.76 -6.28 17.09
CA PRO A 151 -5.46 -6.70 18.47
C PRO A 151 -5.69 -5.55 19.46
N VAL A 152 -6.49 -5.79 20.49
CA VAL A 152 -6.95 -4.76 21.45
C VAL A 152 -5.76 -4.04 22.11
N GLY A 153 -4.72 -4.77 22.51
CA GLY A 153 -3.57 -4.23 23.22
C GLY A 153 -2.74 -3.21 22.43
N VAL A 154 -2.82 -3.23 21.09
CA VAL A 154 -2.06 -2.34 20.20
C VAL A 154 -2.97 -1.56 19.23
N LYS A 155 -4.29 -1.69 19.37
CA LYS A 155 -5.26 -1.10 18.41
C LYS A 155 -5.04 0.40 18.22
N GLU A 156 -4.94 1.18 19.30
CA GLU A 156 -4.76 2.62 19.18
C GLU A 156 -3.40 2.98 18.55
N LEU A 157 -2.35 2.21 18.86
CA LEU A 157 -1.03 2.38 18.25
C LEU A 157 -1.05 2.11 16.74
N LEU A 158 -1.83 1.13 16.30
CA LEU A 158 -1.99 0.77 14.89
C LEU A 158 -2.83 1.79 14.13
N LEU A 159 -3.91 2.31 14.74
CA LEU A 159 -4.84 3.23 14.10
C LEU A 159 -4.34 4.66 14.06
N ASN A 160 -3.62 5.10 15.07
CA ASN A 160 -3.21 6.49 15.22
C ASN A 160 -1.80 6.61 15.83
N PRO A 161 -0.77 6.18 15.15
CA PRO A 161 0.59 6.36 15.62
C PRO A 161 0.94 7.87 15.62
N ARG A 162 1.02 8.46 16.82
CA ARG A 162 1.29 9.91 16.99
C ARG A 162 2.76 10.27 16.87
N SER A 163 3.65 9.35 17.22
CA SER A 163 5.12 9.52 17.20
C SER A 163 5.77 8.20 16.80
N ASN A 164 7.04 8.22 16.44
CA ASN A 164 7.82 7.03 16.11
C ASN A 164 7.16 6.11 15.07
N TYR A 165 6.66 6.70 13.99
CA TYR A 165 6.03 5.95 12.89
C TYR A 165 6.76 6.17 11.56
N THR A 166 6.59 5.21 10.68
CA THR A 166 7.03 5.23 9.30
C THR A 166 5.84 5.31 8.38
N VAL A 167 5.91 6.16 7.37
CA VAL A 167 4.90 6.28 6.31
C VAL A 167 5.29 5.35 5.16
N LEU A 168 4.42 4.41 4.84
CA LEU A 168 4.61 3.43 3.78
C LEU A 168 3.58 3.65 2.68
N PRO A 169 3.99 4.15 1.49
CA PRO A 169 3.11 4.23 0.33
C PRO A 169 2.67 2.82 -0.10
N ILE A 170 1.36 2.60 -0.19
CA ILE A 170 0.78 1.30 -0.55
C ILE A 170 1.25 0.84 -1.93
N VAL A 171 1.48 1.76 -2.86
CA VAL A 171 1.97 1.45 -4.20
C VAL A 171 3.31 0.70 -4.18
N TYR A 172 4.23 1.06 -3.30
CA TYR A 172 5.53 0.37 -3.17
C TYR A 172 5.36 -0.96 -2.45
N VAL A 173 4.61 -1.01 -1.34
CA VAL A 173 4.26 -2.25 -0.64
C VAL A 173 3.67 -3.28 -1.62
N ALA A 174 2.74 -2.86 -2.46
CA ALA A 174 2.09 -3.72 -3.44
C ALA A 174 3.03 -4.17 -4.57
N SER A 175 4.02 -3.35 -4.96
CA SER A 175 4.91 -3.62 -6.10
C SER A 175 6.03 -4.60 -5.77
N LEU A 176 6.44 -4.70 -4.51
CA LEU A 176 7.48 -5.63 -4.07
C LEU A 176 7.00 -7.09 -4.24
N ARG A 177 7.89 -7.96 -4.75
CA ARG A 177 7.58 -9.34 -5.14
C ARG A 177 8.24 -10.40 -4.26
N THR A 178 9.11 -9.97 -3.33
CA THR A 178 9.79 -10.88 -2.41
C THR A 178 9.51 -10.50 -0.96
N ILE A 179 9.46 -11.50 -0.07
CA ILE A 179 9.31 -11.25 1.37
C ILE A 179 10.48 -10.40 1.88
N GLY A 180 11.71 -10.76 1.50
CA GLY A 180 12.92 -10.03 1.87
C GLY A 180 12.88 -8.57 1.40
N GLY A 181 12.42 -8.33 0.16
CA GLY A 181 12.26 -6.99 -0.40
C GLY A 181 11.26 -6.16 0.40
N LEU A 182 10.07 -6.70 0.69
CA LEU A 182 9.05 -6.00 1.45
C LEU A 182 9.51 -5.67 2.88
N VAL A 183 10.05 -6.65 3.59
CA VAL A 183 10.50 -6.44 4.97
C VAL A 183 11.69 -5.49 5.04
N LEU A 184 12.66 -5.63 4.14
CA LEU A 184 13.82 -4.73 4.08
C LEU A 184 13.39 -3.31 3.71
N TYR A 185 12.42 -3.14 2.78
CA TYR A 185 11.83 -1.84 2.45
C TYR A 185 11.21 -1.17 3.68
N GLU A 186 10.36 -1.87 4.43
CA GLU A 186 9.74 -1.34 5.65
C GLU A 186 10.81 -0.88 6.65
N ILE A 187 11.86 -1.69 6.86
CA ILE A 187 12.94 -1.35 7.79
C ILE A 187 13.73 -0.14 7.28
N THR A 188 14.18 -0.15 6.02
CA THR A 188 14.99 0.94 5.47
C THR A 188 14.19 2.24 5.36
N LYS A 189 12.89 2.17 5.04
CA LYS A 189 12.02 3.35 5.01
C LYS A 189 11.96 4.08 6.36
N ARG A 190 12.01 3.35 7.47
CA ARG A 190 12.12 3.93 8.82
C ARG A 190 13.35 4.84 8.98
N TYR A 191 14.44 4.52 8.27
CA TYR A 191 15.70 5.27 8.35
C TYR A 191 15.87 6.31 7.24
N SER A 192 14.93 6.44 6.32
CA SER A 192 15.04 7.35 5.18
C SER A 192 15.11 8.84 5.55
N THR A 193 14.66 9.20 6.75
CA THR A 193 14.73 10.56 7.31
C THR A 193 15.79 10.69 8.40
N ASN A 194 16.52 9.62 8.71
CA ASN A 194 17.57 9.66 9.72
C ASN A 194 18.83 10.34 9.15
N PRO A 195 19.39 11.36 9.80
CA PRO A 195 20.61 12.04 9.34
C PRO A 195 21.81 11.12 9.12
N SER A 196 21.87 9.98 9.82
CA SER A 196 22.97 9.00 9.63
C SER A 196 22.93 8.32 8.27
N GLY A 197 21.78 8.26 7.60
CA GLY A 197 21.59 7.58 6.32
C GLY A 197 21.87 6.07 6.36
N VAL A 198 21.80 5.45 7.55
CA VAL A 198 22.04 4.00 7.72
C VAL A 198 21.06 3.38 8.69
N THR A 199 20.80 2.07 8.51
CA THR A 199 19.97 1.28 9.44
C THR A 199 20.70 0.99 10.75
N ASN A 200 20.06 0.27 11.69
CA ASN A 200 20.76 -0.38 12.79
C ASN A 200 21.77 -1.42 12.26
N ARG A 201 22.85 -1.60 13.01
CA ARG A 201 23.86 -2.62 12.78
C ARG A 201 23.51 -3.83 13.64
N GLU A 202 23.34 -5.00 13.00
CA GLU A 202 22.90 -6.23 13.64
C GLU A 202 23.63 -7.43 13.05
N THR A 203 23.60 -8.56 13.76
CA THR A 203 24.20 -9.81 13.27
C THR A 203 23.47 -10.26 11.98
N TRP A 204 24.22 -10.91 11.07
CA TRP A 204 23.61 -11.39 9.84
C TRP A 204 22.53 -12.46 10.09
N GLN A 205 22.59 -13.21 11.21
CA GLN A 205 21.55 -14.16 11.63
C GLN A 205 20.27 -13.44 12.03
N TRP A 206 20.36 -12.28 12.72
CA TRP A 206 19.22 -11.43 13.02
C TRP A 206 18.55 -10.96 11.73
N TRP A 207 19.34 -10.44 10.77
CA TRP A 207 18.83 -10.03 9.47
C TRP A 207 18.16 -11.19 8.71
N TRP A 208 18.77 -12.37 8.75
CA TRP A 208 18.18 -13.55 8.12
C TRP A 208 16.80 -13.87 8.69
N LYS A 209 16.65 -13.93 10.00
CA LYS A 209 15.36 -14.20 10.64
C LYS A 209 14.29 -13.19 10.24
N ILE A 210 14.61 -11.90 10.28
CA ILE A 210 13.67 -10.84 9.96
C ILE A 210 13.28 -10.87 8.48
N LEU A 211 14.26 -10.93 7.55
CA LEU A 211 14.01 -10.83 6.12
C LEU A 211 13.35 -12.08 5.52
N THR A 212 13.52 -13.25 6.14
CA THR A 212 12.88 -14.48 5.67
C THR A 212 11.59 -14.79 6.41
N GLY A 213 11.36 -14.18 7.58
CA GLY A 213 10.27 -14.53 8.47
C GLY A 213 10.44 -15.93 9.09
N ALA A 214 11.69 -16.41 9.20
CA ALA A 214 11.98 -17.70 9.82
C ALA A 214 11.51 -17.70 11.27
N ALA A 215 10.80 -18.77 11.67
CA ALA A 215 10.31 -18.95 13.03
C ALA A 215 11.46 -19.05 14.04
N GLU A 216 11.17 -18.76 15.31
CA GLU A 216 12.13 -18.95 16.40
C GLU A 216 12.63 -20.41 16.43
N GLY A 217 13.94 -20.60 16.68
CA GLY A 217 14.58 -21.92 16.66
C GLY A 217 15.03 -22.41 15.30
N SER A 218 14.65 -21.74 14.19
CA SER A 218 15.16 -22.11 12.87
C SER A 218 16.66 -21.83 12.73
N ALA A 219 17.39 -22.74 12.09
CA ALA A 219 18.80 -22.58 11.80
C ALA A 219 19.02 -21.82 10.48
N PRO A 220 19.90 -20.81 10.43
CA PRO A 220 20.21 -20.10 9.19
C PRO A 220 21.05 -20.97 8.25
N PRO A 221 20.93 -20.76 6.92
CA PRO A 221 21.85 -21.33 5.95
C PRO A 221 23.25 -20.70 6.10
N GLU A 222 24.22 -21.13 5.29
CA GLU A 222 25.48 -20.39 5.21
C GLU A 222 25.23 -18.96 4.67
N TYR A 223 25.98 -17.99 5.20
CA TYR A 223 25.85 -16.56 4.82
C TYR A 223 25.90 -16.30 3.32
N LYS A 224 26.72 -17.04 2.56
CA LYS A 224 26.85 -16.87 1.11
C LYS A 224 25.51 -17.09 0.36
N TYR A 225 24.70 -18.06 0.83
CA TYR A 225 23.38 -18.34 0.24
C TYR A 225 22.36 -17.29 0.64
N PHE A 226 22.34 -16.90 1.92
CA PHE A 226 21.50 -15.81 2.38
C PHE A 226 21.75 -14.51 1.63
N LYS A 227 23.03 -14.14 1.44
CA LYS A 227 23.41 -12.96 0.66
C LYS A 227 22.93 -13.04 -0.78
N ARG A 228 23.16 -14.19 -1.45
CA ARG A 228 22.80 -14.38 -2.86
C ARG A 228 21.28 -14.42 -3.08
N ASP A 229 20.56 -15.19 -2.26
CA ASP A 229 19.19 -15.58 -2.55
C ASP A 229 18.14 -14.64 -1.92
N VAL A 230 18.52 -13.90 -0.87
CA VAL A 230 17.63 -12.98 -0.16
C VAL A 230 18.11 -11.55 -0.26
N ILE A 231 19.32 -11.23 0.28
CA ILE A 231 19.74 -9.82 0.41
C ILE A 231 19.90 -9.18 -0.96
N LYS A 232 20.64 -9.82 -1.88
CA LYS A 232 20.92 -9.24 -3.19
C LYS A 232 19.61 -8.97 -3.96
N LYS A 233 18.69 -9.94 -3.96
CA LYS A 233 17.39 -9.78 -4.61
C LYS A 233 16.54 -8.67 -3.97
N ALA A 234 16.55 -8.59 -2.62
CA ALA A 234 15.82 -7.54 -1.91
C ALA A 234 16.36 -6.14 -2.20
N VAL A 235 17.69 -5.97 -2.20
CA VAL A 235 18.35 -4.70 -2.53
C VAL A 235 18.07 -4.29 -3.98
N ASP A 236 18.23 -5.21 -4.93
CA ASP A 236 17.99 -4.94 -6.34
C ASP A 236 16.52 -4.57 -6.58
N GLU A 237 15.59 -5.25 -5.92
CA GLU A 237 14.16 -4.99 -6.02
C GLU A 237 13.81 -3.61 -5.44
N ILE A 238 14.25 -3.28 -4.23
CA ILE A 238 13.99 -1.98 -3.60
C ILE A 238 14.53 -0.85 -4.47
N ASN A 239 15.76 -0.96 -4.94
CA ASN A 239 16.41 0.05 -5.76
C ASN A 239 15.73 0.24 -7.13
N THR A 240 14.99 -0.76 -7.60
CA THR A 240 14.29 -0.72 -8.89
C THR A 240 12.87 -0.17 -8.77
N VAL A 241 12.11 -0.57 -7.73
CA VAL A 241 10.65 -0.34 -7.69
C VAL A 241 10.18 0.62 -6.60
N THR A 242 11.09 1.13 -5.75
CA THR A 242 10.70 2.03 -4.64
C THR A 242 11.36 3.40 -4.72
N ASP A 243 10.99 4.26 -3.78
CA ASP A 243 11.55 5.59 -3.59
C ASP A 243 12.87 5.61 -2.78
N LEU A 244 13.47 4.44 -2.56
CA LEU A 244 14.73 4.31 -1.82
C LEU A 244 15.85 3.80 -2.71
N ARG A 245 17.08 4.21 -2.38
CA ARG A 245 18.32 3.61 -2.80
C ARG A 245 19.06 3.10 -1.57
N ILE A 246 19.38 1.81 -1.57
CA ILE A 246 20.02 1.15 -0.44
C ILE A 246 21.24 0.33 -0.90
N GLU A 247 22.24 0.23 -0.04
CA GLU A 247 23.42 -0.60 -0.28
C GLU A 247 23.77 -1.38 0.98
N LEU A 248 24.26 -2.61 0.79
CA LEU A 248 24.68 -3.48 1.89
C LEU A 248 26.07 -3.09 2.40
N ILE A 249 26.20 -2.92 3.71
CA ILE A 249 27.48 -2.79 4.43
C ILE A 249 27.72 -4.07 5.23
N GLU A 250 28.87 -4.71 4.99
CA GLU A 250 29.29 -5.92 5.68
C GLU A 250 30.41 -5.62 6.67
N PHE A 251 30.21 -6.02 7.93
CA PHE A 251 31.26 -5.94 8.96
C PHE A 251 31.85 -7.33 9.20
N LYS A 252 33.16 -7.43 9.06
CA LYS A 252 33.89 -8.69 9.10
C LYS A 252 34.77 -8.78 10.36
N GLU A 253 34.86 -10.00 10.89
CA GLU A 253 35.84 -10.38 11.87
C GLU A 253 36.73 -11.47 11.26
N GLY A 254 37.97 -11.09 10.93
CA GLY A 254 38.86 -11.91 10.07
C GLY A 254 38.24 -12.11 8.69
N ARG A 255 38.04 -13.36 8.29
CA ARG A 255 37.42 -13.72 6.99
C ARG A 255 35.91 -13.87 7.02
N TRP A 256 35.28 -13.75 8.20
CA TRP A 256 33.85 -14.05 8.39
C TRP A 256 33.07 -12.77 8.54
N VAL A 257 31.92 -12.68 7.84
CA VAL A 257 30.94 -11.61 8.04
C VAL A 257 30.18 -11.91 9.32
N LYS A 258 30.16 -10.93 10.22
CA LYS A 258 29.45 -11.02 11.53
C LYS A 258 28.17 -10.20 11.54
N GLU A 259 28.24 -8.97 11.07
CA GLU A 259 27.14 -8.03 11.15
C GLU A 259 26.89 -7.36 9.81
N LEU A 260 25.67 -6.89 9.65
CA LEU A 260 25.21 -6.18 8.45
C LEU A 260 24.56 -4.87 8.86
N GLN A 261 24.60 -3.93 7.93
CA GLN A 261 23.95 -2.63 7.97
C GLN A 261 23.60 -2.24 6.54
N PHE A 262 22.64 -1.36 6.34
CA PHE A 262 22.31 -0.85 5.00
C PHE A 262 22.40 0.67 4.99
N THR A 263 22.98 1.25 3.93
CA THR A 263 22.81 2.66 3.62
C THR A 263 21.38 2.91 3.17
N VAL A 264 20.87 4.10 3.40
CA VAL A 264 19.50 4.48 3.00
C VAL A 264 19.51 5.90 2.47
N GLU A 265 19.16 6.06 1.22
CA GLU A 265 19.02 7.35 0.55
C GLU A 265 17.64 7.43 -0.12
N LEU A 266 17.03 8.60 -0.17
CA LEU A 266 15.85 8.83 -0.99
C LEU A 266 16.26 8.84 -2.47
N SER A 267 15.67 7.96 -3.26
CA SER A 267 15.91 7.94 -4.69
C SER A 267 15.34 9.21 -5.34
N LYS A 268 16.16 9.87 -6.15
CA LYS A 268 15.71 10.98 -7.01
C LYS A 268 14.94 10.47 -8.25
N GLN A 269 15.02 9.17 -8.52
CA GLN A 269 14.21 8.53 -9.55
C GLN A 269 12.78 8.41 -9.03
N SER A 270 11.92 9.25 -9.56
CA SER A 270 10.47 9.03 -9.48
C SER A 270 10.18 7.61 -9.95
N ALA A 271 9.20 6.94 -9.34
CA ALA A 271 8.71 5.64 -9.76
C ALA A 271 8.08 5.70 -11.18
N PHE A 272 8.93 5.90 -12.20
CA PHE A 272 8.51 6.20 -13.56
C PHE A 272 7.97 5.00 -14.33
N ASP A 273 8.18 3.76 -13.84
CA ASP A 273 7.83 2.53 -14.55
C ASP A 273 6.97 1.56 -13.72
N LEU A 274 6.31 2.04 -12.68
CA LEU A 274 5.24 1.22 -12.10
C LEU A 274 4.06 1.31 -13.06
N ASP A 275 3.58 0.17 -13.55
CA ASP A 275 2.32 0.10 -14.27
C ASP A 275 1.30 1.00 -13.56
N PRO A 276 0.64 1.92 -14.26
CA PRO A 276 -0.35 2.78 -13.63
C PRO A 276 -1.33 1.91 -12.85
N PRO A 277 -1.78 2.34 -11.67
CA PRO A 277 -2.76 1.57 -10.90
C PRO A 277 -3.92 1.21 -11.82
N PRO A 278 -4.49 -0.01 -11.73
CA PRO A 278 -5.60 -0.40 -12.58
C PRO A 278 -6.71 0.65 -12.47
N ILE A 279 -7.08 1.21 -13.62
CA ILE A 279 -8.06 2.28 -13.70
C ILE A 279 -9.41 1.74 -13.22
N ASP A 280 -10.11 2.49 -12.39
CA ASP A 280 -11.48 2.16 -12.00
C ASP A 280 -12.39 2.20 -13.25
N ASN A 281 -12.75 1.02 -13.74
CA ASN A 281 -13.59 0.88 -14.92
C ASN A 281 -14.97 1.56 -14.77
N ALA A 282 -15.50 1.67 -13.55
CA ALA A 282 -16.75 2.36 -13.32
C ALA A 282 -16.56 3.88 -13.48
N LEU A 283 -15.47 4.43 -12.96
CA LEU A 283 -15.12 5.85 -13.15
C LEU A 283 -14.80 6.15 -14.62
N LEU A 284 -14.04 5.27 -15.27
CA LEU A 284 -13.74 5.38 -16.70
C LEU A 284 -15.02 5.40 -17.54
N SER A 285 -15.96 4.50 -17.28
CA SER A 285 -17.24 4.42 -17.97
C SER A 285 -18.09 5.70 -17.79
N ARG A 286 -18.11 6.27 -16.58
CA ARG A 286 -18.84 7.53 -16.31
C ARG A 286 -18.24 8.72 -17.07
N ILE A 287 -16.91 8.80 -17.16
CA ILE A 287 -16.22 9.88 -17.88
C ILE A 287 -16.44 9.73 -19.39
N THR A 288 -16.37 8.51 -19.92
CA THR A 288 -16.61 8.26 -21.36
C THR A 288 -18.06 8.49 -21.76
N ALA A 289 -19.03 8.27 -20.86
CA ALA A 289 -20.44 8.60 -21.09
C ALA A 289 -20.69 10.11 -21.31
N LEU A 290 -19.77 10.99 -20.84
CA LEU A 290 -19.82 12.43 -21.11
C LEU A 290 -19.22 12.83 -22.46
N GLY A 291 -18.80 11.86 -23.29
CA GLY A 291 -18.18 12.12 -24.60
C GLY A 291 -16.66 12.30 -24.58
N VAL A 292 -15.97 11.93 -23.48
CA VAL A 292 -14.51 11.91 -23.39
C VAL A 292 -14.00 10.59 -23.94
N SER A 293 -12.97 10.62 -24.83
CA SER A 293 -12.37 9.37 -25.33
C SER A 293 -11.71 8.57 -24.21
N THR A 294 -11.67 7.24 -24.33
CA THR A 294 -11.07 6.35 -23.32
C THR A 294 -9.63 6.74 -22.98
N ALA A 295 -8.80 7.00 -23.98
CA ALA A 295 -7.41 7.41 -23.79
C ALA A 295 -7.26 8.76 -23.07
N GLU A 296 -8.21 9.67 -23.27
CA GLU A 296 -8.22 10.96 -22.59
C GLU A 296 -8.78 10.84 -21.18
N ALA A 297 -9.79 10.00 -20.96
CA ALA A 297 -10.33 9.69 -19.63
C ALA A 297 -9.26 9.06 -18.73
N GLU A 298 -8.47 8.12 -19.25
CA GLU A 298 -7.33 7.53 -18.54
C GLU A 298 -6.30 8.59 -18.13
N LYS A 299 -5.96 9.52 -19.03
CA LYS A 299 -5.06 10.65 -18.72
C LYS A 299 -5.62 11.58 -17.65
N LEU A 300 -6.94 11.84 -17.67
CA LEU A 300 -7.58 12.65 -16.65
C LEU A 300 -7.54 11.96 -15.27
N ILE A 301 -7.79 10.65 -15.22
CA ILE A 301 -7.71 9.85 -14.01
C ILE A 301 -6.29 9.87 -13.43
N GLN A 302 -5.29 9.69 -14.28
CA GLN A 302 -3.88 9.73 -13.87
C GLN A 302 -3.45 11.12 -13.37
N LYS A 303 -3.97 12.19 -14.00
CA LYS A 303 -3.58 13.57 -13.70
C LYS A 303 -4.21 14.14 -12.44
N HIS A 304 -5.50 13.87 -12.20
CA HIS A 304 -6.27 14.52 -11.14
C HIS A 304 -6.58 13.62 -9.95
N GLY A 305 -6.32 12.30 -10.06
CA GLY A 305 -6.69 11.31 -9.05
C GLY A 305 -8.19 10.95 -9.08
N GLU A 306 -8.51 9.77 -8.54
CA GLU A 306 -9.88 9.25 -8.60
C GLU A 306 -10.87 10.08 -7.77
N ASP A 307 -10.48 10.52 -6.56
CA ASP A 307 -11.38 11.22 -5.64
C ASP A 307 -11.76 12.62 -6.17
N ASP A 308 -10.78 13.38 -6.68
CA ASP A 308 -11.06 14.68 -7.27
C ASP A 308 -11.90 14.56 -8.54
N LEU A 309 -11.67 13.53 -9.35
CA LEU A 309 -12.51 13.24 -10.51
C LEU A 309 -13.93 12.85 -10.12
N ARG A 310 -14.14 12.01 -9.11
CA ARG A 310 -15.47 11.63 -8.61
C ARG A 310 -16.24 12.84 -8.14
N ASN A 311 -15.61 13.74 -7.38
CA ASN A 311 -16.23 14.94 -6.85
C ASN A 311 -16.65 15.90 -7.98
N ASN A 312 -15.75 16.16 -8.93
CA ASN A 312 -16.06 17.03 -10.07
C ASN A 312 -17.06 16.40 -11.04
N LEU A 313 -17.01 15.07 -11.24
CA LEU A 313 -17.98 14.34 -12.04
C LEU A 313 -19.40 14.43 -11.45
N ALA A 314 -19.53 14.34 -10.13
CA ALA A 314 -20.81 14.51 -9.46
C ALA A 314 -21.40 15.92 -9.68
N VAL A 315 -20.56 16.96 -9.74
CA VAL A 315 -21.00 18.34 -10.09
C VAL A 315 -21.52 18.40 -11.52
N VAL A 316 -20.84 17.74 -12.47
CA VAL A 316 -21.27 17.69 -13.86
C VAL A 316 -22.58 16.94 -14.02
N GLU A 317 -22.74 15.79 -13.38
CA GLU A 317 -23.95 14.97 -13.41
C GLU A 317 -25.15 15.72 -12.79
N GLU A 318 -24.91 16.41 -11.67
CA GLU A 318 -25.95 17.27 -11.06
C GLU A 318 -26.36 18.44 -11.97
N ARG A 319 -25.39 19.02 -12.68
CA ARG A 319 -25.66 20.08 -13.66
C ARG A 319 -26.46 19.55 -14.85
N LEU A 320 -26.19 18.35 -15.33
CA LEU A 320 -26.93 17.68 -16.41
C LEU A 320 -28.38 17.31 -15.98
N ALA A 321 -28.56 16.94 -14.69
CA ALA A 321 -29.89 16.61 -14.16
C ALA A 321 -30.82 17.82 -13.96
N LYS A 322 -30.29 19.07 -13.95
CA LYS A 322 -31.06 20.29 -13.77
C LYS A 322 -31.70 20.74 -15.09
N THR A 323 -32.96 20.33 -15.31
CA THR A 323 -33.74 20.71 -16.50
C THR A 323 -34.13 22.21 -16.55
N SER A 324 -33.94 22.96 -15.48
CA SER A 324 -34.20 24.42 -15.42
C SER A 324 -33.09 25.29 -16.01
N LEU A 325 -31.97 24.70 -16.35
CA LEU A 325 -30.82 25.41 -16.94
C LEU A 325 -30.63 25.00 -18.43
N PRO A 326 -30.04 25.87 -19.26
CA PRO A 326 -29.75 25.54 -20.66
C PRO A 326 -28.96 24.23 -20.76
N GLU A 327 -29.22 23.45 -21.80
CA GLU A 327 -28.49 22.21 -22.09
C GLU A 327 -27.02 22.49 -22.31
N LEU A 328 -26.13 21.61 -21.82
CA LEU A 328 -24.68 21.76 -22.02
C LEU A 328 -24.30 21.32 -23.43
N GLU A 329 -23.75 22.23 -24.22
CA GLU A 329 -23.25 21.90 -25.57
C GLU A 329 -22.18 20.81 -25.55
N SER A 330 -21.34 20.77 -24.52
CA SER A 330 -20.29 19.75 -24.35
C SER A 330 -20.06 19.42 -22.89
N PRO A 331 -20.65 18.30 -22.38
CA PRO A 331 -20.40 17.83 -21.03
C PRO A 331 -18.92 17.51 -20.76
N ALA A 332 -18.20 17.03 -21.80
CA ALA A 332 -16.75 16.76 -21.73
C ALA A 332 -15.94 18.04 -21.46
N ALA A 333 -16.26 19.15 -22.18
CA ALA A 333 -15.59 20.44 -21.96
C ALA A 333 -15.91 21.01 -20.58
N TYR A 334 -17.14 20.83 -20.11
CA TYR A 334 -17.56 21.28 -18.79
C TYR A 334 -16.84 20.51 -17.69
N LEU A 335 -16.66 19.19 -17.81
CA LEU A 335 -15.86 18.38 -16.87
C LEU A 335 -14.41 18.90 -16.79
N LYS A 336 -13.78 19.21 -17.93
CA LYS A 336 -12.40 19.76 -17.96
C LYS A 336 -12.31 21.10 -17.24
N THR A 337 -13.34 21.94 -17.41
CA THR A 337 -13.43 23.24 -16.73
C THR A 337 -13.66 23.08 -15.23
N ALA A 338 -14.52 22.14 -14.83
CA ALA A 338 -14.78 21.81 -13.43
C ALA A 338 -13.52 21.32 -12.71
N LEU A 339 -12.74 20.46 -13.36
CA LEU A 339 -11.44 19.98 -12.86
C LEU A 339 -10.40 21.11 -12.76
N LYS A 340 -10.33 21.99 -13.76
CA LYS A 340 -9.40 23.13 -13.76
C LYS A 340 -9.70 24.10 -12.63
N ASN A 341 -10.98 24.36 -12.37
CA ASN A 341 -11.45 25.33 -11.39
C ASN A 341 -11.83 24.69 -10.04
N GLN A 342 -11.62 23.37 -9.88
CA GLN A 342 -11.86 22.61 -8.66
C GLN A 342 -13.28 22.76 -8.10
N TYR A 343 -14.32 22.74 -8.95
CA TYR A 343 -15.73 22.88 -8.55
C TYR A 343 -16.18 21.81 -7.55
N GLY A 344 -15.51 20.67 -7.48
CA GLY A 344 -15.75 19.61 -6.51
C GLY A 344 -15.11 19.84 -5.13
N ALA A 345 -14.27 20.88 -4.96
CA ALA A 345 -13.54 21.11 -3.71
C ALA A 345 -14.45 21.57 -2.56
N ASP A 346 -15.50 22.32 -2.86
CA ASP A 346 -16.44 22.85 -1.87
C ASP A 346 -17.32 21.76 -1.20
N ARG A 347 -17.35 20.54 -1.75
CA ARG A 347 -18.09 19.41 -1.16
C ARG A 347 -17.34 18.73 -0.01
N LYS A 348 -16.05 19.00 0.20
CA LYS A 348 -15.27 18.48 1.35
C LYS A 348 -15.58 19.17 2.69
N SER A 349 -16.36 20.26 2.68
CA SER A 349 -16.70 21.05 3.88
C SER A 349 -18.09 20.80 4.44
N VAL A 350 -18.85 19.82 3.92
CA VAL A 350 -20.20 19.50 4.39
C VAL A 350 -20.34 17.98 4.52
N VAL A 351 -19.62 17.41 5.48
CA VAL A 351 -19.99 16.14 6.18
C VAL A 351 -19.42 16.22 7.60
#